data_9ff09d26b457b0f8aa3a8add14860427
#
_entry.id   9ff09d26b457b0f8aa3a8add14860427
#
_cell.length_a   1.000
_cell.length_b   1.000
_cell.length_c   1.000
_cell.angle_alpha   90.00
_cell.angle_beta   90.00
_cell.angle_gamma   90.00
#
_symmetry.space_group_name_H-M   'P 1'
#
loop_
_entity.id
_entity.type
_entity.pdbx_description
1 polymer ?
#
loop_
_entity_poly.entity_id
_entity_poly.type
_entity_poly.pdbx_seq_one_letter_code
_entity_poly.pdbx_strand_id
1 'polypeptide(L)'
;MYQKTGKIMIDGVEFYPDYTFEDFKKTPFYTNQDGIRIIPLNGAKEIDDHKYIVNLFFRDGKLYMISLACVDMDVPFEEEEKRALLHRQILDEYGLSDVNTFPWGTIKAIYDSRSNSSTIAFLYQ
;
A
#
# COMPACT_ATOMS: atom_id res chain seq x y z
N MET A 1 -3.72 -5.83 -8.66
CA MET A 1 -4.34 -5.83 -7.30
C MET A 1 -5.40 -6.92 -7.24
N TYR A 2 -5.20 -7.89 -6.37
CA TYR A 2 -6.11 -9.05 -6.25
C TYR A 2 -6.84 -8.98 -4.92
N GLN A 3 -7.90 -8.17 -4.88
CA GLN A 3 -8.59 -7.83 -3.63
C GLN A 3 -9.19 -9.03 -2.89
N LYS A 4 -9.66 -10.04 -3.60
CA LYS A 4 -10.26 -11.23 -2.94
C LYS A 4 -9.25 -12.05 -2.17
N THR A 5 -7.99 -12.08 -2.61
CA THR A 5 -6.94 -12.90 -2.00
C THR A 5 -5.95 -12.08 -1.18
N GLY A 6 -6.02 -10.76 -1.23
CA GLY A 6 -5.06 -9.87 -0.57
C GLY A 6 -3.69 -9.83 -1.21
N LYS A 7 -3.56 -10.37 -2.42
CA LYS A 7 -2.30 -10.37 -3.15
C LYS A 7 -2.11 -9.06 -3.92
N ILE A 8 -0.88 -8.59 -3.98
CA ILE A 8 -0.53 -7.42 -4.77
C ILE A 8 0.86 -7.64 -5.38
N MET A 9 0.97 -7.38 -6.68
CA MET A 9 2.22 -7.54 -7.42
C MET A 9 2.87 -6.18 -7.61
N ILE A 10 4.13 -6.05 -7.20
CA ILE A 10 4.90 -4.81 -7.33
C ILE A 10 6.27 -5.16 -7.91
N ASP A 11 6.57 -4.65 -9.11
CA ASP A 11 7.83 -4.90 -9.82
C ASP A 11 8.20 -6.40 -9.88
N GLY A 12 7.20 -7.24 -10.14
CA GLY A 12 7.41 -8.68 -10.26
C GLY A 12 7.48 -9.42 -8.93
N VAL A 13 7.36 -8.73 -7.81
CA VAL A 13 7.34 -9.35 -6.48
C VAL A 13 5.92 -9.39 -5.97
N GLU A 14 5.45 -10.57 -5.57
CA GLU A 14 4.11 -10.76 -5.02
C GLU A 14 4.12 -10.62 -3.51
N PHE A 15 3.26 -9.74 -2.99
CA PHE A 15 3.00 -9.62 -1.56
C PHE A 15 1.63 -10.22 -1.28
N TYR A 16 1.44 -10.82 -0.09
CA TYR A 16 0.26 -11.61 0.22
C TYR A 16 0.06 -11.71 1.74
N PRO A 17 -1.12 -12.18 2.20
CA PRO A 17 -1.34 -12.42 3.63
C PRO A 17 -0.32 -13.42 4.19
N ASP A 18 0.12 -13.19 5.43
CA ASP A 18 1.16 -13.98 6.12
C ASP A 18 2.57 -13.83 5.51
N TYR A 19 2.78 -12.80 4.69
CA TYR A 19 4.09 -12.49 4.14
C TYR A 19 5.06 -12.14 5.27
N THR A 20 6.27 -12.72 5.24
CA THR A 20 7.25 -12.55 6.32
C THR A 20 8.43 -11.69 5.87
N PHE A 21 9.18 -11.15 6.85
CA PHE A 21 10.42 -10.46 6.55
C PHE A 21 11.44 -11.39 5.88
N GLU A 22 11.43 -12.67 6.24
CA GLU A 22 12.30 -13.66 5.58
C GLU A 22 11.95 -13.81 4.08
N ASP A 23 10.65 -13.74 3.73
CA ASP A 23 10.24 -13.69 2.33
C ASP A 23 10.77 -12.42 1.65
N PHE A 24 10.71 -11.28 2.34
CA PHE A 24 11.20 -10.00 1.83
C PHE A 24 12.70 -10.04 1.53
N LYS A 25 13.49 -10.74 2.35
CA LYS A 25 14.94 -10.85 2.17
C LYS A 25 15.32 -11.53 0.86
N LYS A 26 14.42 -12.30 0.26
CA LYS A 26 14.63 -13.00 -1.01
C LYS A 26 14.34 -12.13 -2.23
N THR A 27 13.91 -10.88 -2.02
CA THR A 27 13.51 -9.97 -3.09
C THR A 27 14.63 -8.97 -3.41
N PRO A 28 14.61 -8.37 -4.63
CA PRO A 28 15.55 -7.29 -4.96
C PRO A 28 15.37 -6.03 -4.10
N PHE A 29 14.27 -5.89 -3.39
CA PHE A 29 14.01 -4.73 -2.53
C PHE A 29 14.82 -4.77 -1.22
N TYR A 30 15.31 -5.95 -0.85
CA TYR A 30 16.08 -6.08 0.40
C TYR A 30 17.45 -5.45 0.26
N THR A 31 17.76 -4.50 1.15
CA THR A 31 19.05 -3.81 1.23
C THR A 31 19.50 -3.66 2.69
N ASN A 32 19.40 -4.77 3.45
CA ASN A 32 19.81 -4.82 4.86
C ASN A 32 18.95 -3.98 5.81
N GLN A 33 17.62 -4.00 5.60
CA GLN A 33 16.66 -3.29 6.44
C GLN A 33 16.24 -4.10 7.68
N ASP A 34 17.07 -5.02 8.15
CA ASP A 34 16.74 -5.82 9.32
C ASP A 34 16.43 -4.91 10.52
N GLY A 35 15.29 -5.18 11.17
CA GLY A 35 14.85 -4.40 12.32
C GLY A 35 14.11 -3.11 11.97
N ILE A 36 14.01 -2.75 10.69
CA ILE A 36 13.27 -1.57 10.25
C ILE A 36 11.80 -1.93 10.10
N ARG A 37 10.93 -1.16 10.77
CA ARG A 37 9.48 -1.44 10.76
C ARG A 37 8.77 -0.91 9.53
N ILE A 38 9.21 0.23 9.00
CA ILE A 38 8.60 0.87 7.84
C ILE A 38 9.64 0.95 6.75
N ILE A 39 9.40 0.25 5.65
CA ILE A 39 10.35 0.16 4.54
C ILE A 39 9.74 0.81 3.32
N PRO A 40 10.20 2.00 2.92
CA PRO A 40 9.76 2.60 1.67
C PRO A 40 10.41 1.86 0.50
N LEU A 41 9.64 1.58 -0.53
CA LEU A 41 10.20 1.09 -1.79
C LEU A 41 10.70 2.28 -2.60
N ASN A 42 11.88 2.12 -3.20
CA ASN A 42 12.52 3.22 -3.91
C ASN A 42 11.80 3.57 -5.21
N GLY A 43 11.39 4.83 -5.35
CA GLY A 43 10.72 5.33 -6.54
C GLY A 43 9.25 4.96 -6.62
N ALA A 44 8.55 5.55 -7.59
CA ALA A 44 7.15 5.25 -7.82
C ALA A 44 7.00 3.87 -8.47
N LYS A 45 5.95 3.14 -8.07
CA LYS A 45 5.65 1.81 -8.57
C LYS A 45 4.33 1.82 -9.31
N GLU A 46 4.31 1.18 -10.48
CA GLU A 46 3.09 1.06 -11.26
C GLU A 46 2.33 -0.20 -10.86
N ILE A 47 1.05 -0.02 -10.51
CA ILE A 47 0.15 -1.11 -10.17
C ILE A 47 -1.16 -0.84 -10.90
N ASP A 48 -1.54 -1.71 -11.85
CA ASP A 48 -2.80 -1.63 -12.60
C ASP A 48 -3.06 -0.23 -13.19
N ASP A 49 -2.09 0.32 -13.92
CA ASP A 49 -2.18 1.60 -14.63
C ASP A 49 -2.13 2.86 -13.75
N HIS A 50 -1.87 2.71 -12.46
CA HIS A 50 -1.65 3.85 -11.56
C HIS A 50 -0.26 3.77 -10.96
N LYS A 51 0.32 4.92 -10.62
CA LYS A 51 1.63 5.00 -9.99
C LYS A 51 1.49 5.39 -8.53
N TYR A 52 2.25 4.72 -7.67
CA TYR A 52 2.18 4.90 -6.23
C TYR A 52 3.56 4.99 -5.58
N ILE A 53 3.64 5.75 -4.51
CA ILE A 53 4.71 5.59 -3.52
C ILE A 53 4.24 4.50 -2.57
N VAL A 54 5.08 3.50 -2.35
CA VAL A 54 4.73 2.30 -1.59
C VAL A 54 5.57 2.21 -0.33
N ASN A 55 4.92 1.98 0.81
CA ASN A 55 5.59 1.67 2.06
C ASN A 55 5.11 0.33 2.60
N LEU A 56 6.07 -0.49 3.05
CA LEU A 56 5.80 -1.78 3.68
C LEU A 56 5.96 -1.64 5.19
N PHE A 57 5.00 -2.17 5.95
CA PHE A 57 5.01 -2.08 7.41
C PHE A 57 5.12 -3.48 8.00
N PHE A 58 6.23 -3.75 8.70
CA PHE A 58 6.49 -5.04 9.35
C PHE A 58 6.36 -4.92 10.86
N ARG A 59 5.84 -5.99 11.48
CA ARG A 59 5.77 -6.12 12.94
C ARG A 59 6.02 -7.59 13.29
N ASP A 60 6.98 -7.83 14.20
CA ASP A 60 7.33 -9.17 14.65
C ASP A 60 7.62 -10.11 13.47
N GLY A 61 8.34 -9.59 12.47
CA GLY A 61 8.73 -10.37 11.29
C GLY A 61 7.62 -10.62 10.29
N LYS A 62 6.46 -9.98 10.43
CA LYS A 62 5.33 -10.13 9.50
C LYS A 62 4.92 -8.80 8.91
N LEU A 63 4.57 -8.83 7.63
CA LEU A 63 3.98 -7.70 6.93
C LEU A 63 2.54 -7.55 7.42
N TYR A 64 2.22 -6.39 8.04
CA TYR A 64 0.86 -6.15 8.50
C TYR A 64 0.15 -5.05 7.72
N MET A 65 0.88 -4.24 6.96
CA MET A 65 0.24 -3.20 6.15
C MET A 65 1.12 -2.85 4.95
N ILE A 66 0.47 -2.59 3.82
CA ILE A 66 1.08 -1.93 2.67
C ILE A 66 0.31 -0.64 2.46
N SER A 67 1.01 0.50 2.40
CA SER A 67 0.39 1.76 2.09
C SER A 67 0.77 2.22 0.68
N LEU A 68 -0.23 2.71 -0.06
CA LEU A 68 -0.10 3.17 -1.43
C LEU A 68 -0.55 4.62 -1.50
N ALA A 69 0.34 5.53 -1.89
CA ALA A 69 -0.02 6.93 -2.14
C ALA A 69 0.08 7.19 -3.64
N CYS A 70 -1.05 7.43 -4.30
CA CYS A 70 -1.08 7.63 -5.75
C CYS A 70 -0.39 8.94 -6.12
N VAL A 71 0.50 8.85 -7.12
CA VAL A 71 1.27 9.99 -7.62
C VAL A 71 1.03 10.21 -9.11
N ASP A 72 -0.13 9.79 -9.61
CA ASP A 72 -0.52 10.04 -11.01
C ASP A 72 -0.64 11.53 -11.32
N MET A 73 -0.88 12.36 -10.29
CA MET A 73 -0.97 13.80 -10.43
C MET A 73 -0.20 14.46 -9.31
N ASP A 74 0.34 15.63 -9.59
CA ASP A 74 0.98 16.47 -8.58
C ASP A 74 -0.11 17.09 -7.69
N VAL A 75 0.01 16.85 -6.37
CA VAL A 75 -0.93 17.41 -5.41
C VAL A 75 -0.14 18.28 -4.44
N PRO A 76 -0.39 19.61 -4.41
CA PRO A 76 0.25 20.46 -3.43
C PRO A 76 -0.09 20.03 -2.01
N PHE A 77 0.83 20.24 -1.09
CA PHE A 77 0.68 19.81 0.31
C PHE A 77 -0.65 20.31 0.92
N GLU A 78 -1.05 21.53 0.65
CA GLU A 78 -2.28 22.12 1.18
C GLU A 78 -3.55 21.58 0.49
N GLU A 79 -3.42 20.75 -0.54
CA GLU A 79 -4.54 20.16 -1.28
C GLU A 79 -4.55 18.65 -1.22
N GLU A 80 -4.03 18.07 -0.14
CA GLU A 80 -3.91 16.62 0.01
C GLU A 80 -5.27 15.89 -0.06
N GLU A 81 -6.36 16.56 0.28
CA GLU A 81 -7.71 16.01 0.13
C GLU A 81 -8.04 15.64 -1.31
N LYS A 82 -7.39 16.25 -2.31
CA LYS A 82 -7.54 15.88 -3.71
C LYS A 82 -6.98 14.48 -3.96
N ARG A 83 -5.87 14.13 -3.30
CA ARG A 83 -5.32 12.77 -3.38
C ARG A 83 -6.26 11.79 -2.69
N ALA A 84 -6.85 12.15 -1.57
CA ALA A 84 -7.83 11.31 -0.89
C ALA A 84 -9.02 11.02 -1.81
N LEU A 85 -9.50 12.01 -2.54
CA LEU A 85 -10.58 11.82 -3.51
C LEU A 85 -10.15 10.91 -4.65
N LEU A 86 -8.93 11.08 -5.15
CA LEU A 86 -8.37 10.20 -6.19
C LEU A 86 -8.32 8.75 -5.72
N HIS A 87 -7.92 8.50 -4.46
CA HIS A 87 -7.90 7.14 -3.91
C HIS A 87 -9.28 6.50 -3.88
N ARG A 88 -10.31 7.29 -3.55
CA ARG A 88 -11.70 6.79 -3.58
C ARG A 88 -12.14 6.43 -4.99
N GLN A 89 -11.74 7.24 -5.97
CA GLN A 89 -12.03 6.97 -7.37
C GLN A 89 -11.33 5.68 -7.84
N ILE A 90 -10.08 5.46 -7.41
CA ILE A 90 -9.35 4.24 -7.74
C ILE A 90 -10.04 3.03 -7.13
N LEU A 91 -10.44 3.09 -5.86
CA LEU A 91 -11.17 1.98 -5.23
C LEU A 91 -12.49 1.71 -5.96
N ASP A 92 -13.17 2.76 -6.40
CA ASP A 92 -14.41 2.61 -7.16
C ASP A 92 -14.18 1.86 -8.47
N GLU A 93 -13.04 2.06 -9.14
CA GLU A 93 -12.67 1.31 -10.36
C GLU A 93 -12.60 -0.19 -10.11
N TYR A 94 -12.28 -0.63 -8.89
CA TYR A 94 -12.25 -2.03 -8.51
C TYR A 94 -13.57 -2.54 -7.94
N GLY A 95 -14.60 -1.70 -7.92
CA GLY A 95 -15.87 -2.05 -7.29
C GLY A 95 -15.81 -2.05 -5.77
N LEU A 96 -14.87 -1.30 -5.19
CA LEU A 96 -14.66 -1.24 -3.75
C LEU A 96 -15.19 0.08 -3.18
N SER A 97 -15.54 0.07 -1.89
CA SER A 97 -15.90 1.27 -1.14
C SER A 97 -14.70 1.77 -0.33
N ASP A 98 -14.92 2.77 0.51
CA ASP A 98 -13.82 3.36 1.31
C ASP A 98 -13.23 2.38 2.32
N VAL A 99 -14.03 1.42 2.80
CA VAL A 99 -13.58 0.37 3.73
C VAL A 99 -14.14 -0.96 3.27
N ASN A 100 -13.26 -1.94 3.06
CA ASN A 100 -13.64 -3.24 2.53
C ASN A 100 -13.00 -4.33 3.38
N THR A 101 -13.82 -5.22 3.94
CA THR A 101 -13.36 -6.30 4.81
C THR A 101 -13.41 -7.63 4.07
N PHE A 102 -12.31 -8.39 4.16
CA PHE A 102 -12.14 -9.71 3.56
C PHE A 102 -11.66 -10.69 4.63
N PRO A 103 -11.74 -12.00 4.38
CA PRO A 103 -11.20 -12.98 5.34
C PRO A 103 -9.72 -12.77 5.67
N TRP A 104 -8.93 -12.23 4.73
CA TRP A 104 -7.49 -11.99 4.91
C TRP A 104 -7.18 -10.64 5.58
N GLY A 105 -8.12 -9.69 5.60
CA GLY A 105 -7.86 -8.36 6.13
C GLY A 105 -8.75 -7.29 5.51
N THR A 106 -8.21 -6.09 5.37
CA THR A 106 -8.98 -4.91 4.96
C THR A 106 -8.25 -4.12 3.89
N ILE A 107 -9.01 -3.59 2.91
CA ILE A 107 -8.52 -2.56 1.98
C ILE A 107 -9.32 -1.30 2.28
N LYS A 108 -8.66 -0.19 2.57
CA LYS A 108 -9.36 1.06 2.83
C LYS A 108 -8.59 2.29 2.39
N ALA A 109 -9.32 3.36 2.10
CA ALA A 109 -8.76 4.69 1.86
C ALA A 109 -8.65 5.40 3.22
N ILE A 110 -7.47 5.93 3.52
CA ILE A 110 -7.20 6.64 4.77
C ILE A 110 -6.79 8.07 4.45
N TYR A 111 -7.41 9.02 5.12
CA TYR A 111 -6.94 10.41 5.14
C TYR A 111 -6.70 10.81 6.59
N ASP A 112 -5.46 11.17 6.90
CA ASP A 112 -5.08 11.63 8.24
C ASP A 112 -4.84 13.14 8.17
N SER A 113 -5.75 13.92 8.76
CA SER A 113 -5.67 15.38 8.73
C SER A 113 -4.50 15.90 9.58
N ARG A 114 -4.06 15.14 10.57
CA ARG A 114 -2.95 15.57 11.44
C ARG A 114 -1.61 15.51 10.72
N SER A 115 -1.37 14.47 9.94
CA SER A 115 -0.17 14.34 9.13
C SER A 115 -0.35 14.90 7.72
N ASN A 116 -1.58 15.28 7.37
CA ASN A 116 -1.97 15.73 6.03
C ASN A 116 -1.52 14.75 4.97
N SER A 117 -1.88 13.46 5.18
CA SER A 117 -1.51 12.39 4.27
C SER A 117 -2.71 11.52 3.93
N SER A 118 -2.73 11.01 2.71
CA SER A 118 -3.77 10.07 2.27
C SER A 118 -3.12 8.88 1.60
N THR A 119 -3.68 7.68 1.86
CA THR A 119 -3.18 6.42 1.31
C THR A 119 -4.33 5.47 1.04
N ILE A 120 -4.05 4.47 0.19
CA ILE A 120 -4.83 3.24 0.13
C ILE A 120 -4.03 2.23 0.94
N ALA A 121 -4.66 1.60 1.92
CA ALA A 121 -3.98 0.65 2.80
C ALA A 121 -4.51 -0.76 2.62
N PHE A 122 -3.57 -1.72 2.46
CA PHE A 122 -3.84 -3.14 2.61
C PHE A 122 -3.43 -3.50 4.04
N LEU A 123 -4.41 -3.87 4.86
CA LEU A 123 -4.18 -4.23 6.25
C LEU A 123 -4.37 -5.72 6.40
N TYR A 124 -3.27 -6.44 6.62
CA TYR A 124 -3.28 -7.90 6.82
C TYR A 124 -3.56 -8.25 8.28
N GLN A 125 -4.33 -9.29 8.46
CA GLN A 125 -4.60 -9.80 9.81
C GLN A 125 -3.46 -10.68 10.30
#